data_402492afe68e7659d8c9808f180c4579
#
_entry.id   402492afe68e7659d8c9808f180c4579
#
_cell.length_a   1.000
_cell.length_b   1.000
_cell.length_c   1.000
_cell.angle_alpha   90.00
_cell.angle_beta   90.00
_cell.angle_gamma   90.00
#
_symmetry.space_group_name_H-M   'P 1'
#
loop_
_entity.id
_entity.type
_entity.pdbx_description
1 polymer ?
#
loop_
_entity_poly.entity_id
_entity_poly.type
_entity_poly.pdbx_seq_one_letter_code
_entity_poly.pdbx_strand_id
1 'polypeptide(L)'
;MKNKLLTIALTAACCLTYIACDDNKDEFLDEFSTILSFRNCDEIEVEVYNTGENGEYQLIVNKSGTQLGTVTRASIDVMDKALLEIYNEQNGKDYQLYPEDCYVFNGDKQIEFGPNDTYQTRSVTLITDKILESNQQEGNFVIPFILQNSADSINAERKYVFLKPAVIVPNVAFEKTGYNLN
;
A
#
# COMPACT_ATOMS: atom_id res chain seq x y z
N MET A 1 65.96 -13.81 -21.48
CA MET A 1 65.57 -12.96 -20.33
C MET A 1 64.30 -12.15 -20.54
N LYS A 2 64.00 -11.67 -21.76
CA LYS A 2 62.78 -10.86 -22.04
C LYS A 2 61.45 -11.62 -21.75
N ASN A 3 61.36 -12.91 -22.05
CA ASN A 3 60.12 -13.67 -21.88
C ASN A 3 59.74 -13.94 -20.39
N LYS A 4 60.73 -14.01 -19.48
CA LYS A 4 60.47 -14.19 -18.06
C LYS A 4 59.92 -12.92 -17.38
N LEU A 5 60.35 -11.75 -17.86
CA LEU A 5 59.85 -10.46 -17.36
C LEU A 5 58.40 -10.23 -17.82
N LEU A 6 58.05 -10.65 -19.03
CA LEU A 6 56.69 -10.52 -19.55
C LEU A 6 55.69 -11.42 -18.77
N THR A 7 56.10 -12.63 -18.43
CA THR A 7 55.30 -13.58 -17.66
C THR A 7 55.03 -13.08 -16.25
N ILE A 8 56.03 -12.46 -15.58
CA ILE A 8 55.90 -11.91 -14.23
C ILE A 8 55.00 -10.68 -14.24
N ALA A 9 55.08 -9.83 -15.29
CA ALA A 9 54.17 -8.64 -15.40
C ALA A 9 52.72 -9.06 -15.67
N LEU A 10 52.49 -10.14 -16.43
CA LEU A 10 51.13 -10.63 -16.70
C LEU A 10 50.47 -11.28 -15.52
N THR A 11 51.27 -12.03 -14.68
CA THR A 11 50.77 -12.62 -13.42
C THR A 11 50.47 -11.56 -12.37
N ALA A 12 51.28 -10.49 -12.26
CA ALA A 12 51.03 -9.40 -11.36
C ALA A 12 49.76 -8.59 -11.72
N ALA A 13 49.47 -8.41 -13.03
CA ALA A 13 48.29 -7.75 -13.50
C ALA A 13 47.01 -8.55 -13.20
N CYS A 14 47.03 -9.88 -13.26
CA CYS A 14 45.88 -10.73 -12.91
C CYS A 14 45.57 -10.74 -11.40
N CYS A 15 46.56 -10.54 -10.53
CA CYS A 15 46.32 -10.51 -9.08
C CYS A 15 45.71 -9.21 -8.58
N LEU A 16 45.80 -8.12 -9.35
CA LEU A 16 45.22 -6.81 -8.96
C LEU A 16 43.72 -6.68 -9.27
N THR A 17 43.15 -7.60 -10.03
CA THR A 17 41.70 -7.56 -10.37
C THR A 17 40.81 -8.25 -9.37
N TYR A 18 41.35 -8.93 -8.36
CA TYR A 18 40.56 -9.64 -7.34
C TYR A 18 40.25 -8.82 -6.07
N ILE A 19 40.75 -7.58 -5.96
CA ILE A 19 40.54 -6.78 -4.73
C ILE A 19 39.40 -5.75 -4.87
N ALA A 20 38.73 -5.69 -6.02
CA ALA A 20 37.74 -4.63 -6.31
C ALA A 20 36.27 -5.03 -6.06
N CYS A 21 35.98 -6.08 -5.30
CA CYS A 21 34.60 -6.56 -5.15
C CYS A 21 34.10 -6.75 -3.70
N ASP A 22 34.75 -6.23 -2.68
CA ASP A 22 34.30 -6.58 -1.30
C ASP A 22 33.85 -5.43 -0.40
N ASP A 23 34.01 -4.16 -0.78
CA ASP A 23 33.75 -3.04 0.14
C ASP A 23 32.34 -2.44 0.06
N ASN A 24 31.46 -2.87 -0.86
CA ASN A 24 30.11 -2.29 -1.01
C ASN A 24 28.96 -3.19 -0.54
N LYS A 25 29.22 -4.37 -0.01
CA LYS A 25 28.15 -5.27 0.37
C LYS A 25 27.41 -4.83 1.64
N ASP A 26 28.13 -4.26 2.58
CA ASP A 26 27.55 -3.87 3.87
C ASP A 26 26.77 -2.55 3.75
N GLU A 27 27.26 -1.60 2.97
CA GLU A 27 26.61 -0.30 2.72
C GLU A 27 25.32 -0.46 1.91
N PHE A 28 25.27 -1.41 0.95
CA PHE A 28 24.07 -1.71 0.16
C PHE A 28 23.02 -2.53 0.94
N LEU A 29 23.43 -3.29 1.95
CA LEU A 29 22.53 -4.09 2.79
C LEU A 29 21.81 -3.23 3.83
N ASP A 30 22.42 -2.16 4.31
CA ASP A 30 21.84 -1.26 5.29
C ASP A 30 20.80 -0.31 4.66
N GLU A 31 20.97 0.08 3.40
CA GLU A 31 20.06 0.96 2.68
C GLU A 31 18.67 0.35 2.43
N PHE A 32 18.56 -1.00 2.44
CA PHE A 32 17.31 -1.75 2.26
C PHE A 32 16.98 -2.68 3.42
N SER A 33 17.39 -2.32 4.63
CA SER A 33 17.27 -3.20 5.81
C SER A 33 15.83 -3.65 6.06
N THR A 34 14.90 -2.73 6.13
CA THR A 34 13.45 -2.98 6.25
C THR A 34 12.68 -1.90 5.50
N ILE A 35 11.72 -2.31 4.68
CA ILE A 35 10.87 -1.41 3.90
C ILE A 35 9.41 -1.78 4.12
N LEU A 36 8.61 -0.80 4.52
CA LEU A 36 7.17 -0.94 4.65
C LEU A 36 6.46 -0.35 3.43
N SER A 37 5.36 -0.99 3.01
CA SER A 37 4.55 -0.53 1.89
C SER A 37 3.14 -1.07 1.97
N PHE A 38 2.14 -0.36 1.45
CA PHE A 38 0.85 -0.98 1.19
C PHE A 38 0.98 -2.06 0.10
N ARG A 39 0.27 -3.17 0.27
CA ARG A 39 0.20 -4.25 -0.73
C ARG A 39 -0.52 -3.78 -1.98
N ASN A 40 -1.68 -3.17 -1.82
CA ASN A 40 -2.42 -2.46 -2.85
C ASN A 40 -2.27 -0.96 -2.56
N CYS A 41 -1.95 -0.17 -3.54
CA CYS A 41 -1.69 1.27 -3.40
C CYS A 41 -2.39 2.04 -4.52
N ASP A 42 -2.34 3.34 -4.46
CA ASP A 42 -3.01 4.27 -5.37
C ASP A 42 -4.55 4.19 -5.31
N GLU A 43 -5.23 4.41 -6.42
CA GLU A 43 -6.69 4.32 -6.49
C GLU A 43 -7.15 2.86 -6.47
N ILE A 44 -8.08 2.56 -5.57
CA ILE A 44 -8.68 1.24 -5.43
C ILE A 44 -10.19 1.39 -5.47
N GLU A 45 -10.80 0.90 -6.53
CA GLU A 45 -12.25 0.79 -6.59
C GLU A 45 -12.72 -0.38 -5.73
N VAL A 46 -13.68 -0.11 -4.83
CA VAL A 46 -14.22 -1.10 -3.91
C VAL A 46 -15.71 -1.26 -4.18
N GLU A 47 -16.10 -2.40 -4.73
CA GLU A 47 -17.50 -2.73 -4.92
C GLU A 47 -18.18 -2.95 -3.56
N VAL A 48 -19.24 -2.20 -3.29
CA VAL A 48 -20.06 -2.32 -2.08
C VAL A 48 -21.50 -2.61 -2.50
N TYR A 49 -22.00 -3.79 -2.12
CA TYR A 49 -23.35 -4.18 -2.50
C TYR A 49 -24.39 -3.63 -1.53
N ASN A 50 -25.37 -2.89 -2.04
CA ASN A 50 -26.50 -2.38 -1.24
C ASN A 50 -27.50 -3.52 -0.93
N THR A 51 -27.17 -4.29 0.08
CA THR A 51 -27.97 -5.42 0.61
C THR A 51 -28.55 -5.14 1.99
N GLY A 52 -28.36 -3.93 2.53
CA GLY A 52 -28.64 -3.56 3.91
C GLY A 52 -27.47 -3.80 4.87
N GLU A 53 -26.36 -4.35 4.36
CA GLU A 53 -25.12 -4.55 5.14
C GLU A 53 -24.04 -3.54 4.71
N ASN A 54 -23.12 -3.25 5.61
CA ASN A 54 -21.98 -2.42 5.35
C ASN A 54 -20.89 -3.21 4.60
N GLY A 55 -20.15 -2.52 3.72
CA GLY A 55 -18.98 -3.08 3.08
C GLY A 55 -17.77 -3.14 4.02
N GLU A 56 -16.76 -3.94 3.66
CA GLU A 56 -15.50 -4.00 4.37
C GLU A 56 -14.34 -4.05 3.38
N TYR A 57 -13.28 -3.30 3.68
CA TYR A 57 -12.02 -3.35 2.93
C TYR A 57 -10.85 -3.61 3.87
N GLN A 58 -9.89 -4.43 3.45
CA GLN A 58 -8.68 -4.71 4.23
C GLN A 58 -7.47 -3.98 3.67
N LEU A 59 -6.96 -3.03 4.43
CA LEU A 59 -5.65 -2.42 4.22
C LEU A 59 -4.58 -3.42 4.66
N ILE A 60 -3.66 -3.75 3.76
CA ILE A 60 -2.57 -4.68 4.02
C ILE A 60 -1.25 -3.95 3.85
N VAL A 61 -0.45 -3.93 4.90
CA VAL A 61 0.91 -3.40 4.88
C VAL A 61 1.89 -4.56 4.88
N ASN A 62 2.78 -4.56 3.91
CA ASN A 62 3.86 -5.56 3.79
C ASN A 62 5.13 -5.02 4.43
N LYS A 63 5.90 -5.93 5.02
CA LYS A 63 7.27 -5.75 5.46
C LYS A 63 8.18 -6.51 4.50
N SER A 64 9.15 -5.83 3.92
CA SER A 64 10.12 -6.36 2.96
C SER A 64 11.52 -5.84 3.29
N GLY A 65 12.53 -6.25 2.51
CA GLY A 65 13.92 -5.87 2.71
C GLY A 65 14.79 -7.05 3.14
N THR A 66 16.01 -6.76 3.54
CA THR A 66 17.03 -7.77 3.89
C THR A 66 17.01 -8.16 5.36
N GLN A 67 16.45 -7.32 6.24
CA GLN A 67 16.43 -7.53 7.69
C GLN A 67 15.01 -7.81 8.22
N LEU A 68 14.37 -8.84 7.66
CA LEU A 68 13.00 -9.22 8.06
C LEU A 68 12.87 -9.65 9.53
N GLY A 69 13.98 -10.03 10.18
CA GLY A 69 14.02 -10.42 11.59
C GLY A 69 13.89 -9.24 12.58
N THR A 70 13.93 -8.00 12.14
CA THR A 70 13.79 -6.82 13.01
C THR A 70 12.34 -6.53 13.36
N VAL A 71 12.13 -5.99 14.56
CA VAL A 71 10.83 -5.41 14.95
C VAL A 71 10.71 -4.03 14.35
N THR A 72 9.62 -3.73 13.67
CA THR A 72 9.37 -2.39 13.12
C THR A 72 7.93 -1.93 13.40
N ARG A 73 7.73 -0.62 13.37
CA ARG A 73 6.44 0.02 13.64
C ARG A 73 6.16 1.09 12.60
N ALA A 74 4.88 1.28 12.33
CA ALA A 74 4.39 2.39 11.53
C ALA A 74 2.97 2.78 11.98
N SER A 75 2.42 3.85 11.42
CA SER A 75 1.00 4.18 11.55
C SER A 75 0.30 4.21 10.18
N ILE A 76 -0.98 3.84 10.19
CA ILE A 76 -1.89 4.07 9.08
C ILE A 76 -2.83 5.20 9.51
N ASP A 77 -2.76 6.33 8.83
CA ASP A 77 -3.60 7.48 9.10
C ASP A 77 -4.48 7.83 7.92
N VAL A 78 -5.66 8.40 8.19
CA VAL A 78 -6.48 9.04 7.16
C VAL A 78 -5.88 10.41 6.89
N MET A 79 -5.70 10.75 5.61
CA MET A 79 -5.23 12.08 5.24
C MET A 79 -6.32 13.11 5.53
N ASP A 80 -5.94 14.20 6.15
CA ASP A 80 -6.80 15.37 6.30
C ASP A 80 -6.92 16.16 4.99
N LYS A 81 -7.80 17.17 4.99
CA LYS A 81 -8.05 17.99 3.82
C LYS A 81 -6.79 18.70 3.31
N ALA A 82 -5.97 19.23 4.21
CA ALA A 82 -4.78 19.99 3.83
C ALA A 82 -3.74 19.08 3.17
N LEU A 83 -3.55 17.88 3.70
CA LEU A 83 -2.62 16.91 3.14
C LEU A 83 -3.12 16.37 1.79
N LEU A 84 -4.43 16.17 1.63
CA LEU A 84 -5.02 15.74 0.36
C LEU A 84 -4.89 16.85 -0.71
N GLU A 85 -5.08 18.12 -0.36
CA GLU A 85 -4.88 19.26 -1.27
C GLU A 85 -3.44 19.32 -1.78
N ILE A 86 -2.45 19.15 -0.88
CA ILE A 86 -1.03 19.10 -1.27
C ILE A 86 -0.78 17.90 -2.23
N TYR A 87 -1.35 16.73 -1.93
CA TYR A 87 -1.23 15.58 -2.81
C TYR A 87 -1.83 15.84 -4.20
N ASN A 88 -3.02 16.43 -4.25
CA ASN A 88 -3.71 16.78 -5.49
C ASN A 88 -2.87 17.72 -6.36
N GLU A 89 -2.33 18.78 -5.78
CA GLU A 89 -1.47 19.74 -6.48
C GLU A 89 -0.20 19.07 -7.06
N GLN A 90 0.45 18.20 -6.27
CA GLN A 90 1.67 17.52 -6.68
C GLN A 90 1.45 16.47 -7.78
N ASN A 91 0.28 15.84 -7.81
CA ASN A 91 -0.01 14.70 -8.68
C ASN A 91 -1.05 15.02 -9.78
N GLY A 92 -1.53 16.27 -9.87
CA GLY A 92 -2.52 16.68 -10.86
C GLY A 92 -3.86 15.96 -10.69
N LYS A 93 -4.26 15.74 -9.43
CA LYS A 93 -5.51 15.08 -9.05
C LYS A 93 -6.52 16.11 -8.53
N ASP A 94 -7.80 15.71 -8.43
CA ASP A 94 -8.93 16.52 -7.97
C ASP A 94 -9.75 15.79 -6.89
N TYR A 95 -9.10 14.97 -6.08
CA TYR A 95 -9.75 14.17 -5.04
C TYR A 95 -10.42 15.05 -4.00
N GLN A 96 -11.59 14.58 -3.54
CA GLN A 96 -12.35 15.13 -2.42
C GLN A 96 -12.51 14.08 -1.34
N LEU A 97 -12.54 14.51 -0.08
CA LEU A 97 -12.74 13.57 1.04
C LEU A 97 -14.20 13.11 1.09
N TYR A 98 -14.41 11.80 1.26
CA TYR A 98 -15.69 11.36 1.79
C TYR A 98 -15.94 11.95 3.18
N PRO A 99 -17.19 12.27 3.55
CA PRO A 99 -17.55 12.59 4.93
C PRO A 99 -17.08 11.50 5.91
N GLU A 100 -16.71 11.91 7.13
CA GLU A 100 -16.18 10.98 8.14
C GLU A 100 -17.18 9.89 8.57
N ASP A 101 -18.49 10.13 8.39
CA ASP A 101 -19.55 9.17 8.68
C ASP A 101 -19.75 8.10 7.60
N CYS A 102 -19.01 8.19 6.49
CA CYS A 102 -19.05 7.20 5.41
C CYS A 102 -18.21 5.95 5.70
N TYR A 103 -17.32 5.98 6.69
CA TYR A 103 -16.43 4.86 6.99
C TYR A 103 -16.02 4.82 8.46
N VAL A 104 -15.58 3.63 8.89
CA VAL A 104 -14.97 3.42 10.20
C VAL A 104 -13.65 2.68 10.02
N PHE A 105 -12.54 3.28 10.49
CA PHE A 105 -11.26 2.59 10.59
C PHE A 105 -11.28 1.70 11.86
N ASN A 106 -11.12 0.40 11.68
CA ASN A 106 -11.20 -0.56 12.77
C ASN A 106 -9.82 -0.90 13.34
N GLY A 107 -9.70 -0.78 14.65
CA GLY A 107 -8.49 -1.12 15.38
C GLY A 107 -7.55 0.05 15.61
N ASP A 108 -6.34 -0.26 16.07
CA ASP A 108 -5.31 0.74 16.34
C ASP A 108 -4.66 1.21 15.02
N LYS A 109 -4.46 2.51 14.90
CA LYS A 109 -3.70 3.11 13.80
C LYS A 109 -2.23 2.68 13.79
N GLN A 110 -1.68 2.40 14.97
CA GLN A 110 -0.34 1.84 15.09
C GLN A 110 -0.31 0.39 14.66
N ILE A 111 0.68 0.04 13.85
CA ILE A 111 0.98 -1.33 13.46
C ILE A 111 2.38 -1.68 13.93
N GLU A 112 2.53 -2.88 14.44
CA GLU A 112 3.82 -3.43 14.87
C GLU A 112 4.07 -4.75 14.16
N PHE A 113 5.27 -4.91 13.63
CA PHE A 113 5.76 -6.13 12.99
C PHE A 113 6.78 -6.80 13.89
N GLY A 114 6.48 -8.00 14.31
CA GLY A 114 7.45 -8.88 14.96
C GLY A 114 8.50 -9.43 14.01
N PRO A 115 9.46 -10.21 14.51
CA PRO A 115 10.58 -10.72 13.72
C PRO A 115 10.20 -11.58 12.52
N ASN A 116 9.05 -12.25 12.57
CA ASN A 116 8.59 -13.17 11.51
C ASN A 116 7.39 -12.65 10.75
N ASP A 117 6.90 -11.46 11.11
CA ASP A 117 5.75 -10.88 10.43
C ASP A 117 6.17 -10.32 9.08
N THR A 118 5.49 -10.74 8.04
CA THR A 118 5.70 -10.24 6.67
C THR A 118 4.60 -9.29 6.22
N TYR A 119 3.46 -9.27 6.92
CA TYR A 119 2.38 -8.32 6.68
C TYR A 119 1.54 -8.10 7.95
N GLN A 120 0.86 -6.97 7.97
CA GLN A 120 -0.16 -6.61 8.96
C GLN A 120 -1.41 -6.12 8.24
N THR A 121 -2.59 -6.29 8.85
CA THR A 121 -3.86 -5.88 8.27
C THR A 121 -4.62 -4.94 9.21
N ARG A 122 -5.38 -4.03 8.61
CA ARG A 122 -6.41 -3.23 9.29
C ARG A 122 -7.65 -3.23 8.41
N SER A 123 -8.83 -3.32 9.02
CA SER A 123 -10.06 -3.25 8.26
C SER A 123 -10.67 -1.85 8.31
N VAL A 124 -11.38 -1.53 7.24
CA VAL A 124 -12.17 -0.31 7.09
C VAL A 124 -13.59 -0.73 6.77
N THR A 125 -14.52 -0.42 7.66
CA THR A 125 -15.95 -0.60 7.39
C THR A 125 -16.44 0.56 6.53
N LEU A 126 -17.11 0.26 5.43
CA LEU A 126 -17.69 1.21 4.50
C LEU A 126 -19.20 1.28 4.76
N ILE A 127 -19.68 2.44 5.18
CA ILE A 127 -21.11 2.63 5.55
C ILE A 127 -21.90 2.84 4.26
N THR A 128 -22.50 1.76 3.77
CA THR A 128 -23.09 1.68 2.42
C THR A 128 -24.08 2.78 2.13
N ASP A 129 -25.02 3.05 3.05
CA ASP A 129 -26.06 4.07 2.87
C ASP A 129 -25.46 5.48 2.75
N LYS A 130 -24.45 5.79 3.59
CA LYS A 130 -23.77 7.09 3.59
C LYS A 130 -22.93 7.32 2.33
N ILE A 131 -22.27 6.28 1.87
CA ILE A 131 -21.54 6.32 0.59
C ILE A 131 -22.51 6.51 -0.57
N LEU A 132 -23.65 5.83 -0.57
CA LEU A 132 -24.67 5.99 -1.60
C LEU A 132 -25.22 7.42 -1.63
N GLU A 133 -25.49 8.04 -0.47
CA GLU A 133 -25.90 9.44 -0.35
C GLU A 133 -24.82 10.38 -0.92
N SER A 134 -23.55 10.14 -0.58
CA SER A 134 -22.42 10.97 -1.06
C SER A 134 -22.19 10.82 -2.55
N ASN A 135 -22.36 9.63 -3.13
CA ASN A 135 -22.18 9.37 -4.55
C ASN A 135 -23.25 10.01 -5.44
N GLN A 136 -24.32 10.54 -4.86
CA GLN A 136 -25.31 11.37 -5.59
C GLN A 136 -24.81 12.78 -5.86
N GLN A 137 -23.73 13.21 -5.21
CA GLN A 137 -23.08 14.50 -5.42
C GLN A 137 -22.05 14.38 -6.53
N GLU A 138 -21.84 15.46 -7.28
CA GLU A 138 -20.73 15.52 -8.22
C GLU A 138 -19.41 15.68 -7.45
N GLY A 139 -18.43 14.81 -7.74
CA GLY A 139 -17.13 14.89 -7.11
C GLY A 139 -16.31 13.61 -7.29
N ASN A 140 -15.01 13.73 -7.18
CA ASN A 140 -14.08 12.61 -7.21
C ASN A 140 -13.72 12.20 -5.76
N PHE A 141 -14.71 11.62 -5.07
CA PHE A 141 -14.59 11.29 -3.65
C PHE A 141 -13.68 10.09 -3.40
N VAL A 142 -12.83 10.20 -2.38
CA VAL A 142 -11.92 9.14 -1.92
C VAL A 142 -11.87 9.07 -0.40
N ILE A 143 -11.55 7.91 0.14
CA ILE A 143 -11.11 7.73 1.53
C ILE A 143 -9.60 7.49 1.48
N PRO A 144 -8.77 8.51 1.76
CA PRO A 144 -7.34 8.45 1.58
C PRO A 144 -6.61 7.96 2.84
N PHE A 145 -5.78 6.95 2.69
CA PHE A 145 -4.90 6.45 3.74
C PHE A 145 -3.44 6.70 3.41
N ILE A 146 -2.66 7.01 4.44
CA ILE A 146 -1.21 7.17 4.35
C ILE A 146 -0.51 6.28 5.38
N LEU A 147 0.56 5.62 4.93
CA LEU A 147 1.51 4.92 5.80
C LEU A 147 2.62 5.89 6.19
N GLN A 148 2.86 6.06 7.49
CA GLN A 148 3.83 7.02 8.01
C GLN A 148 4.38 6.62 9.39
N ASN A 149 5.22 7.49 9.99
CA ASN A 149 5.76 7.33 11.34
C ASN A 149 6.51 6.01 11.57
N SER A 150 7.28 5.57 10.57
CA SER A 150 8.17 4.43 10.73
C SER A 150 9.60 4.90 11.02
N ALA A 151 10.30 4.15 11.89
CA ALA A 151 11.75 4.28 12.07
C ALA A 151 12.52 3.68 10.89
N ASP A 152 11.90 2.73 10.17
CA ASP A 152 12.42 2.11 8.97
C ASP A 152 11.89 2.82 7.72
N SER A 153 12.42 2.45 6.56
CA SER A 153 12.03 3.02 5.28
C SER A 153 10.58 2.70 4.93
N ILE A 154 9.87 3.70 4.38
CA ILE A 154 8.57 3.52 3.76
C ILE A 154 8.75 3.75 2.25
N ASN A 155 8.24 2.82 1.44
CA ASN A 155 8.28 2.97 -0.01
C ASN A 155 7.43 4.18 -0.44
N ALA A 156 8.07 5.19 -1.02
CA ALA A 156 7.46 6.47 -1.36
C ALA A 156 6.32 6.34 -2.40
N GLU A 157 6.44 5.36 -3.32
CA GLU A 157 5.45 5.11 -4.36
C GLU A 157 4.27 4.29 -3.85
N ARG A 158 4.41 3.60 -2.71
CA ARG A 158 3.42 2.66 -2.17
C ARG A 158 2.97 3.00 -0.75
N LYS A 159 3.00 4.27 -0.39
CA LYS A 159 2.58 4.76 0.94
C LYS A 159 1.17 5.32 0.98
N TYR A 160 0.49 5.39 -0.16
CA TYR A 160 -0.86 5.93 -0.26
C TYR A 160 -1.86 4.89 -0.75
N VAL A 161 -3.08 4.96 -0.22
CA VAL A 161 -4.25 4.21 -0.69
C VAL A 161 -5.43 5.15 -0.76
N PHE A 162 -6.11 5.21 -1.91
CA PHE A 162 -7.30 6.02 -2.11
C PHE A 162 -8.46 5.08 -2.42
N LEU A 163 -9.28 4.76 -1.42
CA LEU A 163 -10.45 3.91 -1.65
C LEU A 163 -11.54 4.72 -2.33
N LYS A 164 -12.10 4.17 -3.41
CA LYS A 164 -13.23 4.71 -4.18
C LYS A 164 -14.39 3.71 -4.11
N PRO A 165 -15.24 3.77 -3.08
CA PRO A 165 -16.36 2.86 -2.95
C PRO A 165 -17.39 3.10 -4.07
N ALA A 166 -17.67 2.03 -4.82
CA ALA A 166 -18.71 1.97 -5.83
C ALA A 166 -19.91 1.16 -5.30
N VAL A 167 -21.03 1.82 -5.02
CA VAL A 167 -22.22 1.12 -4.50
C VAL A 167 -22.99 0.49 -5.65
N ILE A 168 -23.09 -0.84 -5.58
CA ILE A 168 -23.85 -1.65 -6.52
C ILE A 168 -25.23 -1.96 -5.93
N VAL A 169 -26.28 -1.50 -6.58
CA VAL A 169 -27.66 -1.84 -6.23
C VAL A 169 -28.05 -3.12 -6.99
N PRO A 170 -28.22 -4.27 -6.32
CA PRO A 170 -28.60 -5.49 -7.00
C PRO A 170 -30.01 -5.36 -7.59
N ASN A 171 -30.14 -5.52 -8.90
CA ASN A 171 -31.44 -5.53 -9.57
C ASN A 171 -31.95 -6.97 -9.63
N VAL A 172 -32.75 -7.40 -8.62
CA VAL A 172 -33.34 -8.72 -8.59
C VAL A 172 -34.67 -8.68 -9.34
N ALA A 173 -34.65 -9.01 -10.63
CA ALA A 173 -35.87 -9.24 -11.39
C ALA A 173 -36.44 -10.64 -11.05
N PHE A 174 -37.52 -10.70 -10.29
CA PHE A 174 -38.28 -11.93 -10.11
C PHE A 174 -39.15 -12.15 -11.37
N GLU A 175 -38.76 -13.07 -12.25
CA GLU A 175 -39.69 -13.60 -13.25
C GLU A 175 -40.74 -14.45 -12.54
N LYS A 176 -41.96 -13.93 -12.51
CA LYS A 176 -43.10 -14.66 -12.00
C LYS A 176 -43.47 -15.78 -13.01
N THR A 177 -42.77 -16.88 -12.95
CA THR A 177 -43.21 -18.11 -13.66
C THR A 177 -44.52 -18.56 -13.04
N GLY A 178 -45.64 -18.19 -13.69
CA GLY A 178 -46.97 -18.68 -13.29
C GLY A 178 -47.07 -20.18 -13.57
N TYR A 179 -47.00 -20.99 -12.53
CA TYR A 179 -47.50 -22.35 -12.61
C TYR A 179 -49.02 -22.28 -12.58
N ASN A 180 -49.66 -22.48 -13.73
CA ASN A 180 -51.09 -22.83 -13.77
C ASN A 180 -51.23 -24.26 -13.28
N LEU A 181 -51.66 -24.44 -12.03
CA LEU A 181 -52.18 -25.72 -11.53
C LEU A 181 -53.61 -25.85 -12.06
N ASN A 182 -53.79 -26.71 -13.05
CA ASN A 182 -55.12 -27.23 -13.47
C ASN A 182 -55.48 -28.40 -12.55
#